data_e5dbafc15ce7045813038e9adad6657d
#
_entry.id   e5dbafc15ce7045813038e9adad6657d
#
_cell.length_a   1.000
_cell.length_b   1.000
_cell.length_c   1.000
_cell.angle_alpha   90.00
_cell.angle_beta   90.00
_cell.angle_gamma   90.00
#
_symmetry.space_group_name_H-M   'P 1'
#
loop_
_entity.id
_entity.type
_entity.pdbx_description
1 polymer ?
#
loop_
_entity_poly.entity_id
_entity_poly.type
_entity_poly.pdbx_seq_one_letter_code
_entity_poly.pdbx_strand_id
1 'polypeptide(L)'
;MDEVNLNPLDYRNFLNKIEECKEQIKYYENVIADVVLKNSNLEINNSVRLEKKDANNKIYGVIVGAKAVIKTNNEVHKLITVMPENVNTPFDFDLAEWSVSLRER
;
A
#
# COMPACT_ATOMS: atom_id res chain seq x y z
N MET A 1 -0.76 -30.28 -31.09
CA MET A 1 -1.13 -29.76 -29.74
C MET A 1 -2.63 -29.52 -29.68
N ASP A 2 -3.25 -30.11 -28.72
CA ASP A 2 -4.68 -29.94 -28.58
C ASP A 2 -5.00 -28.58 -28.03
N GLU A 3 -5.72 -27.81 -28.80
CA GLU A 3 -6.23 -26.56 -28.30
C GLU A 3 -7.27 -26.86 -27.22
N VAL A 4 -7.11 -26.22 -26.07
CA VAL A 4 -8.13 -26.27 -25.04
C VAL A 4 -9.26 -25.36 -25.49
N ASN A 5 -10.29 -25.95 -26.08
CA ASN A 5 -11.48 -25.22 -26.45
C ASN A 5 -12.35 -25.01 -25.22
N LEU A 6 -12.18 -23.86 -24.59
CA LEU A 6 -13.07 -23.48 -23.50
C LEU A 6 -14.35 -22.93 -24.10
N ASN A 7 -15.48 -23.51 -23.69
CA ASN A 7 -16.76 -22.93 -24.05
C ASN A 7 -16.99 -21.63 -23.28
N PRO A 8 -17.93 -20.76 -23.69
CA PRO A 8 -18.15 -19.48 -23.01
C PRO A 8 -18.45 -19.57 -21.52
N LEU A 9 -19.09 -20.67 -21.08
CA LEU A 9 -19.39 -20.87 -19.67
C LEU A 9 -18.13 -21.15 -18.85
N ASP A 10 -17.24 -22.00 -19.38
CA ASP A 10 -15.98 -22.31 -18.70
C ASP A 10 -15.09 -21.08 -18.62
N TYR A 11 -15.04 -20.31 -19.71
CA TYR A 11 -14.29 -19.08 -19.75
C TYR A 11 -14.78 -18.07 -18.70
N ARG A 12 -16.09 -17.95 -18.57
CA ARG A 12 -16.69 -17.06 -17.57
C ARG A 12 -16.34 -17.50 -16.15
N ASN A 13 -16.36 -18.80 -15.88
CA ASN A 13 -16.00 -19.33 -14.56
C ASN A 13 -14.56 -18.99 -14.19
N PHE A 14 -13.63 -19.09 -15.14
CA PHE A 14 -12.23 -18.68 -14.90
C PHE A 14 -12.11 -17.20 -14.63
N LEU A 15 -12.83 -16.37 -15.38
CA LEU A 15 -12.84 -14.94 -15.14
C LEU A 15 -13.39 -14.57 -13.76
N ASN A 16 -14.46 -15.26 -13.34
CA ASN A 16 -15.03 -15.03 -12.02
C ASN A 16 -14.04 -15.41 -10.91
N LYS A 17 -13.29 -16.48 -11.07
CA LYS A 17 -12.26 -16.88 -10.11
C LYS A 17 -11.12 -15.87 -10.03
N ILE A 18 -10.73 -15.32 -11.18
CA ILE A 18 -9.71 -14.26 -11.22
C ILE A 18 -10.20 -13.03 -10.46
N GLU A 19 -11.46 -12.63 -10.67
CA GLU A 19 -12.03 -11.49 -9.93
C GLU A 19 -12.09 -11.75 -8.42
N GLU A 20 -12.49 -12.95 -8.01
CA GLU A 20 -12.48 -13.32 -6.59
C GLU A 20 -11.08 -13.23 -5.99
N CYS A 21 -10.07 -13.71 -6.71
CA CYS A 21 -8.68 -13.63 -6.25
C CYS A 21 -8.21 -12.18 -6.10
N LYS A 22 -8.56 -11.32 -7.06
CA LYS A 22 -8.23 -9.90 -6.99
C LYS A 22 -8.88 -9.22 -5.79
N GLU A 23 -10.14 -9.54 -5.51
CA GLU A 23 -10.86 -9.01 -4.36
C GLU A 23 -10.23 -9.47 -3.05
N GLN A 24 -9.81 -10.74 -2.96
CA GLN A 24 -9.13 -11.26 -1.79
C GLN A 24 -7.78 -10.58 -1.56
N ILE A 25 -6.99 -10.38 -2.62
CA ILE A 25 -5.72 -9.67 -2.52
C ILE A 25 -5.95 -8.26 -1.99
N LYS A 26 -6.92 -7.56 -2.54
CA LYS A 26 -7.26 -6.20 -2.11
C LYS A 26 -7.69 -6.16 -0.64
N TYR A 27 -8.47 -7.13 -0.21
CA TYR A 27 -8.89 -7.26 1.18
C TYR A 27 -7.68 -7.41 2.10
N TYR A 28 -6.77 -8.32 1.77
CA TYR A 28 -5.57 -8.55 2.58
C TYR A 28 -4.62 -7.36 2.55
N GLU A 29 -4.51 -6.69 1.42
CA GLU A 29 -3.73 -5.44 1.34
C GLU A 29 -4.27 -4.39 2.30
N ASN A 30 -5.59 -4.25 2.40
CA ASN A 30 -6.21 -3.32 3.33
C ASN A 30 -5.96 -3.71 4.79
N VAL A 31 -6.03 -5.00 5.11
CA VAL A 31 -5.75 -5.51 6.46
C VAL A 31 -4.30 -5.21 6.84
N ILE A 32 -3.35 -5.46 5.93
CA ILE A 32 -1.94 -5.17 6.18
C ILE A 32 -1.72 -3.67 6.37
N ALA A 33 -2.38 -2.84 5.58
CA ALA A 33 -2.28 -1.38 5.71
C ALA A 33 -2.72 -0.90 7.10
N ASP A 34 -3.83 -1.44 7.61
CA ASP A 34 -4.31 -1.12 8.96
C ASP A 34 -3.31 -1.54 10.03
N VAL A 35 -2.73 -2.73 9.89
CA VAL A 35 -1.72 -3.24 10.83
C VAL A 35 -0.45 -2.38 10.79
N VAL A 36 -0.05 -1.91 9.62
CA VAL A 36 1.11 -1.03 9.47
C VAL A 36 0.94 0.23 10.32
N LEU A 37 -0.20 0.88 10.23
CA LEU A 37 -0.47 2.08 11.03
C LEU A 37 -0.49 1.77 12.53
N LYS A 38 -1.16 0.70 12.94
CA LYS A 38 -1.25 0.32 14.35
C LYS A 38 0.10 -0.04 14.95
N ASN A 39 0.90 -0.81 14.23
CA ASN A 39 2.22 -1.23 14.71
C ASN A 39 3.21 -0.06 14.81
N SER A 40 2.99 0.98 14.04
CA SER A 40 3.81 2.19 14.05
C SER A 40 3.30 3.25 15.03
N ASN A 41 2.18 2.98 15.74
CA ASN A 41 1.47 3.95 16.59
C ASN A 41 1.09 5.22 15.83
N LEU A 42 0.73 5.06 14.56
CA LEU A 42 0.35 6.16 13.69
C LEU A 42 -1.13 6.08 13.36
N GLU A 43 -1.73 7.23 13.17
CA GLU A 43 -3.12 7.34 12.76
C GLU A 43 -3.25 8.32 11.60
N ILE A 44 -4.34 8.19 10.85
CA ILE A 44 -4.68 9.17 9.82
C ILE A 44 -4.84 10.53 10.49
N ASN A 45 -4.36 11.58 9.82
CA ASN A 45 -4.31 12.97 10.29
C ASN A 45 -3.16 13.28 11.28
N ASN A 46 -2.33 12.29 11.62
CA ASN A 46 -1.13 12.59 12.39
C ASN A 46 -0.13 13.40 11.57
N SER A 47 0.48 14.39 12.19
CA SER A 47 1.62 15.11 11.61
C SER A 47 2.87 14.26 11.79
N VAL A 48 3.61 14.04 10.71
CA VAL A 48 4.77 13.15 10.73
C VAL A 48 5.98 13.80 10.07
N ARG A 49 7.13 13.25 10.42
CA ARG A 49 8.40 13.52 9.77
C ARG A 49 8.86 12.25 9.06
N LEU A 50 9.17 12.39 7.80
CA LEU A 50 9.70 11.31 6.97
C LEU A 50 11.17 11.57 6.71
N GLU A 51 12.01 10.57 6.96
CA GLU A 51 13.44 10.64 6.66
C GLU A 51 13.82 9.49 5.74
N LYS A 52 14.49 9.82 4.66
CA LYS A 52 14.98 8.79 3.76
C LYS A 52 16.22 8.13 4.39
N LYS A 53 16.22 6.79 4.43
CA LYS A 53 17.25 6.02 5.14
C LYS A 53 18.65 6.21 4.59
N ASP A 54 18.78 6.44 3.28
CA ASP A 54 20.05 6.54 2.60
C ASP A 54 20.45 7.99 2.23
N ALA A 55 19.70 8.97 2.70
CA ALA A 55 19.94 10.36 2.36
C ALA A 55 19.45 11.28 3.47
N ASN A 56 19.94 12.51 3.51
CA ASN A 56 19.54 13.50 4.51
C ASN A 56 18.28 14.27 4.10
N ASN A 57 17.35 13.59 3.47
CA ASN A 57 16.09 14.21 3.06
C ASN A 57 15.05 14.04 4.15
N LYS A 58 14.45 15.15 4.56
CA LYS A 58 13.37 15.17 5.53
C LYS A 58 12.15 15.81 4.89
N ILE A 59 11.01 15.16 5.07
CA ILE A 59 9.74 15.66 4.57
C ILE A 59 8.77 15.68 5.75
N TYR A 60 8.04 16.78 5.87
CA TYR A 60 7.01 16.94 6.89
C TYR A 60 5.65 16.94 6.22
N GLY A 61 4.69 16.29 6.84
CA GLY A 61 3.35 16.24 6.28
C GLY A 61 2.37 15.57 7.22
N VAL A 62 1.19 15.27 6.68
CA VAL A 62 0.09 14.66 7.43
C VAL A 62 -0.27 13.33 6.76
N ILE A 63 -0.45 12.29 7.58
CA ILE A 63 -0.87 10.99 7.07
C ILE A 63 -2.31 11.08 6.59
N VAL A 64 -2.54 10.70 5.33
CA VAL A 64 -3.88 10.63 4.74
C VAL A 64 -4.33 9.21 4.45
N GLY A 65 -3.42 8.24 4.58
CA GLY A 65 -3.76 6.83 4.38
C GLY A 65 -2.56 5.92 4.49
N ALA A 66 -2.80 4.66 4.24
CA ALA A 66 -1.75 3.65 4.15
C ALA A 66 -2.15 2.64 3.09
N LYS A 67 -1.15 2.01 2.49
CA LYS A 67 -1.35 0.99 1.46
C LYS A 67 -0.40 -0.16 1.69
N ALA A 68 -0.81 -1.32 1.26
CA ALA A 68 0.09 -2.46 1.10
C ALA A 68 -0.04 -2.97 -0.32
N VAL A 69 1.07 -3.29 -0.94
CA VAL A 69 1.10 -3.84 -2.29
C VAL A 69 1.79 -5.19 -2.23
N ILE A 70 1.06 -6.24 -2.62
CA ILE A 70 1.58 -7.60 -2.68
C ILE A 70 1.99 -7.87 -4.12
N LYS A 71 3.28 -8.11 -4.33
CA LYS A 71 3.81 -8.38 -5.66
C LYS A 71 3.75 -9.87 -5.99
N THR A 72 3.94 -10.20 -7.27
CA THR A 72 3.85 -11.58 -7.77
C THR A 72 4.85 -12.53 -7.13
N ASN A 73 5.95 -12.02 -6.59
CA ASN A 73 6.95 -12.81 -5.87
C ASN A 73 6.66 -12.91 -4.36
N ASN A 74 5.43 -12.61 -3.94
CA ASN A 74 4.99 -12.58 -2.55
C ASN A 74 5.69 -11.52 -1.69
N GLU A 75 6.38 -10.59 -2.31
CA GLU A 75 6.97 -9.45 -1.62
C GLU A 75 5.88 -8.45 -1.26
N VAL A 76 5.88 -8.00 -0.02
CA VAL A 76 4.89 -7.03 0.45
C VAL A 76 5.56 -5.67 0.63
N HIS A 77 5.06 -4.68 -0.10
CA HIS A 77 5.49 -3.30 0.05
C HIS A 77 4.48 -2.55 0.92
N LYS A 78 4.97 -1.97 2.01
CA LYS A 78 4.15 -1.21 2.95
C LYS A 78 4.39 0.26 2.70
N LEU A 79 3.32 0.97 2.39
CA LEU A 79 3.38 2.38 2.00
C LEU A 79 2.52 3.20 2.94
N ILE A 80 3.02 4.36 3.33
CA ILE A 80 2.22 5.37 4.01
C ILE A 80 2.00 6.51 3.04
N THR A 81 0.75 6.92 2.89
CA THR A 81 0.39 8.04 2.04
C THR A 81 0.36 9.31 2.88
N VAL A 82 1.18 10.27 2.50
CA VAL A 82 1.35 11.51 3.24
C VAL A 82 1.12 12.70 2.32
N MET A 83 0.38 13.69 2.81
CA MET A 83 0.26 14.99 2.16
C MET A 83 1.38 15.87 2.69
N PRO A 84 2.43 16.12 1.89
CA PRO A 84 3.53 16.97 2.35
C PRO A 84 3.10 18.41 2.56
N GLU A 85 3.80 19.11 3.45
CA GLU A 85 3.61 20.55 3.64
C GLU A 85 3.92 21.29 2.33
N ASN A 86 3.13 22.30 2.01
CA ASN A 86 3.30 23.14 0.82
C ASN A 86 3.05 22.41 -0.52
N VAL A 87 2.46 21.22 -0.47
CA VAL A 87 2.09 20.45 -1.65
C VAL A 87 0.64 20.04 -1.53
N ASN A 88 -0.11 20.14 -2.61
CA ASN A 88 -1.53 19.80 -2.61
C ASN A 88 -1.82 18.39 -3.14
N THR A 89 -0.79 17.56 -3.25
CA THR A 89 -0.91 16.20 -3.79
C THR A 89 -0.30 15.21 -2.81
N PRO A 90 -1.01 14.14 -2.42
CA PRO A 90 -0.42 13.12 -1.55
C PRO A 90 0.57 12.24 -2.31
N PHE A 91 1.58 11.76 -1.61
CA PHE A 91 2.57 10.83 -2.15
C PHE A 91 2.66 9.60 -1.26
N ASP A 92 2.97 8.47 -1.87
CA ASP A 92 3.19 7.21 -1.16
C ASP A 92 4.68 7.08 -0.82
N PHE A 93 4.97 6.74 0.43
CA PHE A 93 6.33 6.56 0.91
C PHE A 93 6.52 5.12 1.36
N ASP A 94 7.46 4.42 0.76
CA ASP A 94 7.76 3.03 1.08
C ASP A 94 8.53 2.95 2.40
N LEU A 95 8.02 2.18 3.36
CA LEU A 95 8.63 2.04 4.67
C LEU A 95 9.98 1.29 4.62
N ALA A 96 10.29 0.61 3.52
CA ALA A 96 11.62 0.05 3.31
C ALA A 96 12.68 1.13 3.05
N GLU A 97 12.28 2.27 2.51
CA GLU A 97 13.18 3.37 2.15
C GLU A 97 13.08 4.57 3.08
N TRP A 98 11.95 4.74 3.76
CA TRP A 98 11.66 5.91 4.59
C TRP A 98 11.34 5.52 6.03
N SER A 99 11.89 6.27 6.97
CA SER A 99 11.49 6.20 8.38
C SER A 99 10.43 7.25 8.65
N VAL A 100 9.40 6.85 9.38
CA VAL A 100 8.27 7.73 9.71
C VAL A 100 8.20 7.88 11.22
N SER A 101 8.14 9.10 11.70
CA SER A 101 7.99 9.38 13.12
C SER A 101 6.97 10.50 13.33
N LEU A 102 6.30 10.47 14.48
CA LEU A 102 5.40 11.55 14.86
C LEU A 102 6.19 12.84 14.99
N ARG A 103 5.62 13.90 14.43
CA ARG A 103 6.21 15.22 14.59
C ARG A 103 5.79 15.79 15.94
N GLU A 104 6.74 15.97 16.82
CA GLU A 104 6.50 16.62 18.09
C GLU A 104 6.34 18.12 17.87
N ARG A 105 5.37 18.67 18.54
CA ARG A 105 5.14 20.12 18.55
C ARG A 105 5.76 20.75 19.79
#